data_780927c83559215acf827e8841a74e5a
#
_entry.id   780927c83559215acf827e8841a74e5a
#
_cell.length_a   1.000
_cell.length_b   1.000
_cell.length_c   1.000
_cell.angle_alpha   90.00
_cell.angle_beta   90.00
_cell.angle_gamma   90.00
#
_symmetry.space_group_name_H-M   'P 1'
#
loop_
_entity.id
_entity.type
_entity.pdbx_description
1 polymer ?
#
loop_
_entity_poly.entity_id
_entity_poly.type
_entity_poly.pdbx_seq_one_letter_code
_entity_poly.pdbx_strand_id
1 'polypeptide(L)'
;MSQLVIPLLDKVLNSKGRSLHKEYMWWSPFVQHHKPKLQVNIQTGKWHCWVSNQGGHNLFQLLKQVGADRSAYKELSEIVGSTYYTSDKKVKDKTLTLPKEVKYFDEGDSVFKRHAIGFLKSRDITNQLIIRYNIGYCTEGIYQNRIIVPSYD
;
A
#
# COMPACT_ATOMS: atom_id res chain seq x y z
N MET A 1 -17.45 -17.62 -0.46
CA MET A 1 -17.77 -16.28 -1.02
C MET A 1 -16.91 -15.89 -2.20
N SER A 2 -15.64 -16.21 -2.22
CA SER A 2 -14.68 -15.67 -3.17
C SER A 2 -14.78 -16.13 -4.63
N GLN A 3 -15.29 -17.30 -4.92
CA GLN A 3 -15.30 -17.83 -6.30
C GLN A 3 -16.37 -17.21 -7.20
N LEU A 4 -17.50 -16.76 -6.64
CA LEU A 4 -18.58 -16.13 -7.42
C LEU A 4 -18.24 -14.72 -7.92
N VAL A 5 -17.27 -14.06 -7.30
CA VAL A 5 -16.80 -12.72 -7.69
C VAL A 5 -15.98 -12.77 -8.99
N ILE A 6 -15.30 -13.89 -9.27
CA ILE A 6 -14.42 -14.03 -10.44
C ILE A 6 -15.20 -13.90 -11.74
N PRO A 7 -16.33 -14.63 -11.97
CA PRO A 7 -17.11 -14.48 -13.19
C PRO A 7 -17.66 -13.07 -13.39
N LEU A 8 -18.08 -12.40 -12.32
CA LEU A 8 -18.53 -11.02 -12.38
C LEU A 8 -17.41 -10.09 -12.85
N LEU A 9 -16.21 -10.21 -12.26
CA LEU A 9 -15.07 -9.39 -12.65
C LEU A 9 -14.59 -9.73 -14.07
N ASP A 10 -14.63 -10.99 -14.49
CA ASP A 10 -14.31 -11.39 -15.86
C ASP A 10 -15.22 -10.70 -16.88
N LYS A 11 -16.51 -10.62 -16.57
CA LYS A 11 -17.51 -9.94 -17.40
C LYS A 11 -17.28 -8.42 -17.43
N VAL A 12 -17.11 -7.79 -16.26
CA VAL A 12 -16.96 -6.33 -16.14
C VAL A 12 -15.64 -5.85 -16.75
N LEU A 13 -14.56 -6.61 -16.57
CA LEU A 13 -13.23 -6.26 -17.09
C LEU A 13 -12.98 -6.78 -18.51
N ASN A 14 -13.96 -7.46 -19.09
CA ASN A 14 -13.87 -8.08 -20.42
C ASN A 14 -12.56 -8.88 -20.61
N SER A 15 -12.15 -9.58 -19.58
CA SER A 15 -10.92 -10.40 -19.58
C SER A 15 -10.98 -11.46 -18.49
N LYS A 16 -10.33 -12.60 -18.72
CA LYS A 16 -10.28 -13.69 -17.73
C LYS A 16 -9.22 -13.45 -16.67
N GLY A 17 -9.63 -13.55 -15.39
CA GLY A 17 -8.74 -13.49 -14.26
C GLY A 17 -7.81 -14.70 -14.19
N ARG A 18 -6.52 -14.45 -13.90
CA ARG A 18 -5.51 -15.49 -13.68
C ARG A 18 -5.18 -15.56 -12.20
N SER A 19 -5.27 -16.77 -11.64
CA SER A 19 -4.90 -16.99 -10.23
C SER A 19 -3.40 -16.74 -10.01
N LEU A 20 -3.08 -16.00 -8.96
CA LEU A 20 -1.73 -15.76 -8.49
C LEU A 20 -1.72 -15.90 -6.95
N HIS A 21 -1.44 -17.10 -6.44
CA HIS A 21 -1.51 -17.45 -5.01
C HIS A 21 -2.91 -17.19 -4.41
N LYS A 22 -3.01 -16.19 -3.52
CA LYS A 22 -4.26 -15.78 -2.85
C LYS A 22 -5.02 -14.68 -3.56
N GLU A 23 -4.54 -14.23 -4.72
CA GLU A 23 -5.05 -13.09 -5.47
C GLU A 23 -5.27 -13.48 -6.93
N TYR A 24 -5.91 -12.59 -7.66
CA TYR A 24 -6.16 -12.76 -9.08
C TYR A 24 -5.65 -11.55 -9.85
N MET A 25 -5.20 -11.80 -11.06
CA MET A 25 -4.68 -10.79 -11.98
C MET A 25 -5.55 -10.68 -13.21
N TRP A 26 -5.97 -9.47 -13.55
CA TRP A 26 -6.66 -9.12 -14.80
C TRP A 26 -5.84 -8.14 -15.63
N TRP A 27 -6.22 -8.00 -16.89
CA TRP A 27 -5.74 -6.91 -17.72
C TRP A 27 -6.22 -5.57 -17.13
N SER A 28 -5.37 -4.55 -17.20
CA SER A 28 -5.75 -3.22 -16.71
C SER A 28 -6.86 -2.64 -17.58
N PRO A 29 -7.99 -2.20 -16.99
CA PRO A 29 -9.02 -1.48 -17.73
C PRO A 29 -8.65 0.01 -17.94
N PHE A 30 -7.61 0.48 -17.28
CA PHE A 30 -7.24 1.90 -17.26
C PHE A 30 -6.14 2.24 -18.27
N VAL A 31 -5.24 1.28 -18.55
CA VAL A 31 -4.08 1.47 -19.43
C VAL A 31 -3.79 0.18 -20.18
N GLN A 32 -3.55 0.26 -21.48
CA GLN A 32 -3.09 -0.88 -22.25
C GLN A 32 -1.69 -1.31 -21.81
N HIS A 33 -1.51 -2.60 -21.59
CA HIS A 33 -0.22 -3.18 -21.22
C HIS A 33 -0.12 -4.62 -21.74
N HIS A 34 1.10 -5.08 -22.04
CA HIS A 34 1.36 -6.42 -22.59
C HIS A 34 1.26 -7.56 -21.57
N LYS A 35 0.95 -7.27 -20.30
CA LYS A 35 0.73 -8.25 -19.22
C LYS A 35 -0.42 -7.81 -18.32
N PRO A 36 -1.15 -8.75 -17.68
CA PRO A 36 -2.12 -8.41 -16.63
C PRO A 36 -1.46 -7.64 -15.50
N LYS A 37 -2.05 -6.52 -15.10
CA LYS A 37 -1.49 -5.62 -14.09
C LYS A 37 -2.51 -5.12 -13.06
N LEU A 38 -3.78 -5.48 -13.21
CA LEU A 38 -4.79 -5.26 -12.19
C LEU A 38 -4.82 -6.47 -11.26
N GLN A 39 -4.37 -6.28 -10.04
CA GLN A 39 -4.34 -7.29 -8.98
C GLN A 39 -5.54 -7.10 -8.05
N VAL A 40 -6.25 -8.17 -7.74
CA VAL A 40 -7.43 -8.14 -6.88
C VAL A 40 -7.36 -9.28 -5.87
N ASN A 41 -7.51 -8.94 -4.61
CA ASN A 41 -7.71 -9.90 -3.54
C ASN A 41 -9.22 -10.15 -3.39
N ILE A 42 -9.68 -11.31 -3.85
CA ILE A 42 -11.10 -11.65 -3.87
C ILE A 42 -11.71 -11.93 -2.48
N GLN A 43 -10.89 -12.12 -1.45
CA GLN A 43 -11.35 -12.29 -0.07
C GLN A 43 -11.62 -10.96 0.61
N THR A 44 -10.72 -10.00 0.42
CA THR A 44 -10.79 -8.69 1.08
C THR A 44 -11.41 -7.60 0.19
N GLY A 45 -11.51 -7.84 -1.11
CA GLY A 45 -11.95 -6.87 -2.10
C GLY A 45 -10.94 -5.76 -2.43
N LYS A 46 -9.77 -5.79 -1.81
CA LYS A 46 -8.69 -4.83 -2.13
C LYS A 46 -8.17 -5.08 -3.53
N TRP A 47 -7.84 -4.02 -4.23
CA TRP A 47 -7.29 -4.11 -5.57
C TRP A 47 -6.27 -3.01 -5.84
N HIS A 48 -5.36 -3.28 -6.76
CA HIS A 48 -4.35 -2.34 -7.21
C HIS A 48 -3.96 -2.59 -8.67
N CYS A 49 -3.84 -1.52 -9.44
CA CYS A 49 -3.32 -1.57 -10.80
C CYS A 49 -1.88 -1.06 -10.84
N TRP A 50 -0.93 -1.93 -11.09
CA TRP A 50 0.51 -1.64 -11.04
C TRP A 50 1.03 -0.73 -12.17
N VAL A 51 0.22 -0.47 -13.19
CA VAL A 51 0.60 0.42 -14.30
C VAL A 51 0.04 1.81 -14.13
N SER A 52 -1.26 1.92 -13.78
CA SER A 52 -1.90 3.21 -13.58
C SER A 52 -1.74 3.76 -12.17
N ASN A 53 -1.17 2.98 -11.25
CA ASN A 53 -1.04 3.27 -9.81
C ASN A 53 -2.37 3.59 -9.12
N GLN A 54 -3.48 3.08 -9.69
CA GLN A 54 -4.80 3.20 -9.11
C GLN A 54 -5.09 2.00 -8.21
N GLY A 55 -5.79 2.22 -7.11
CA GLY A 55 -6.15 1.16 -6.19
C GLY A 55 -7.36 1.51 -5.33
N GLY A 56 -7.87 0.51 -4.63
CA GLY A 56 -9.01 0.70 -3.75
C GLY A 56 -9.15 -0.41 -2.71
N HIS A 57 -9.99 -0.13 -1.71
CA HIS A 57 -10.16 -1.02 -0.57
C HIS A 57 -11.35 -1.97 -0.72
N ASN A 58 -12.20 -1.78 -1.76
CA ASN A 58 -13.33 -2.65 -2.03
C ASN A 58 -13.67 -2.71 -3.51
N LEU A 59 -14.41 -3.74 -3.92
CA LEU A 59 -14.77 -3.98 -5.31
C LEU A 59 -15.78 -2.97 -5.87
N PHE A 60 -16.60 -2.34 -5.03
CA PHE A 60 -17.52 -1.30 -5.49
C PHE A 60 -16.78 -0.07 -6.01
N GLN A 61 -15.64 0.25 -5.41
CA GLN A 61 -14.75 1.29 -5.93
C GLN A 61 -14.17 0.91 -7.30
N LEU A 62 -13.79 -0.35 -7.48
CA LEU A 62 -13.33 -0.86 -8.79
C LEU A 62 -14.45 -0.72 -9.83
N LEU A 63 -15.66 -1.22 -9.53
CA LEU A 63 -16.81 -1.10 -10.44
C LEU A 63 -17.09 0.36 -10.81
N LYS A 64 -16.98 1.28 -9.87
CA LYS A 64 -17.16 2.72 -10.11
C LYS A 64 -16.09 3.27 -11.07
N GLN A 65 -14.83 2.90 -10.87
CA GLN A 65 -13.74 3.42 -11.69
C GLN A 65 -13.74 2.87 -13.12
N VAL A 66 -14.20 1.64 -13.31
CA VAL A 66 -14.35 1.05 -14.65
C VAL A 66 -15.66 1.43 -15.35
N GLY A 67 -16.54 2.20 -14.67
CA GLY A 67 -17.82 2.61 -15.23
C GLY A 67 -18.80 1.45 -15.43
N ALA A 68 -18.77 0.45 -14.54
CA ALA A 68 -19.64 -0.71 -14.60
C ALA A 68 -21.12 -0.31 -14.51
N ASP A 69 -21.98 -1.08 -15.14
CA ASP A 69 -23.42 -0.83 -15.14
C ASP A 69 -24.06 -1.17 -13.77
N ARG A 70 -25.32 -0.72 -13.60
CA ARG A 70 -26.08 -0.92 -12.35
C ARG A 70 -26.32 -2.39 -12.02
N SER A 71 -26.37 -3.27 -13.04
CA SER A 71 -26.55 -4.71 -12.84
C SER A 71 -25.35 -5.34 -12.15
N ALA A 72 -24.13 -4.93 -12.50
CA ALA A 72 -22.90 -5.40 -11.85
C ALA A 72 -22.84 -5.03 -10.36
N TYR A 73 -23.32 -3.84 -9.98
CA TYR A 73 -23.41 -3.45 -8.56
C TYR A 73 -24.41 -4.32 -7.80
N LYS A 74 -25.57 -4.61 -8.41
CA LYS A 74 -26.58 -5.47 -7.79
C LYS A 74 -26.03 -6.88 -7.62
N GLU A 75 -25.46 -7.46 -8.66
CA GLU A 75 -24.83 -8.80 -8.62
C GLU A 75 -23.73 -8.88 -7.58
N LEU A 76 -22.85 -7.87 -7.49
CA LEU A 76 -21.81 -7.82 -6.47
C LEU A 76 -22.41 -7.76 -5.07
N SER A 77 -23.46 -6.96 -4.84
CA SER A 77 -24.12 -6.85 -3.54
C SER A 77 -24.78 -8.16 -3.10
N GLU A 78 -25.30 -8.95 -4.03
CA GLU A 78 -25.88 -10.27 -3.76
C GLU A 78 -24.81 -11.30 -3.39
N ILE A 79 -23.65 -11.26 -4.06
CA ILE A 79 -22.52 -12.17 -3.81
C ILE A 79 -21.85 -11.87 -2.45
N VAL A 80 -21.68 -10.59 -2.13
CA VAL A 80 -20.86 -10.16 -1.00
C VAL A 80 -21.69 -9.97 0.28
N GLY A 81 -23.01 -9.75 0.14
CA GLY A 81 -23.93 -9.48 1.25
C GLY A 81 -23.74 -8.11 1.89
N SER A 82 -24.64 -7.75 2.81
CA SER A 82 -24.68 -6.42 3.46
C SER A 82 -23.47 -6.11 4.37
N THR A 83 -22.70 -7.11 4.75
CA THR A 83 -21.54 -6.98 5.65
C THR A 83 -20.32 -6.31 5.00
N TYR A 84 -20.29 -6.16 3.69
CA TYR A 84 -19.15 -5.57 2.97
C TYR A 84 -19.11 -4.04 2.99
N TYR A 85 -20.21 -3.39 3.43
CA TYR A 85 -20.31 -1.94 3.49
C TYR A 85 -19.73 -1.31 4.76
N THR A 86 -19.31 -2.10 5.74
CA THR A 86 -18.96 -1.61 7.06
C THR A 86 -17.46 -1.64 7.36
N SER A 87 -16.61 -1.13 6.47
CA SER A 87 -15.29 -0.73 6.95
C SER A 87 -14.63 0.35 6.11
N ASP A 88 -15.33 1.45 5.86
CA ASP A 88 -14.64 2.73 5.97
C ASP A 88 -14.38 2.96 7.47
N LYS A 89 -13.49 2.17 8.02
CA LYS A 89 -12.77 2.63 9.20
C LYS A 89 -12.10 3.91 8.73
N LYS A 90 -12.68 5.06 9.12
CA LYS A 90 -11.97 6.32 9.13
C LYS A 90 -10.57 5.99 9.59
N VAL A 91 -9.60 6.09 8.70
CA VAL A 91 -8.20 6.09 9.08
C VAL A 91 -8.15 7.22 10.09
N LYS A 92 -8.11 6.87 11.38
CA LYS A 92 -7.82 7.83 12.42
C LYS A 92 -6.48 8.37 11.98
N ASP A 93 -6.40 9.66 11.68
CA ASP A 93 -5.15 10.36 11.50
C ASP A 93 -4.31 10.03 12.73
N LYS A 94 -3.51 8.98 12.58
CA LYS A 94 -2.48 8.67 13.58
C LYS A 94 -1.43 9.74 13.32
N THR A 95 -1.46 10.77 14.11
CA THR A 95 -0.31 11.66 14.24
C THR A 95 0.90 10.77 14.43
N LEU A 96 1.75 10.71 13.41
CA LEU A 96 2.97 9.94 13.45
C LEU A 96 3.86 10.62 14.47
N THR A 97 4.05 9.96 15.61
CA THR A 97 5.01 10.39 16.62
C THR A 97 6.31 9.67 16.39
N LEU A 98 7.42 10.40 16.47
CA LEU A 98 8.74 9.79 16.45
C LEU A 98 8.90 8.79 17.61
N PRO A 99 9.62 7.67 17.40
CA PRO A 99 9.93 6.75 18.47
C PRO A 99 10.62 7.50 19.62
N LYS A 100 10.29 7.18 20.86
CA LYS A 100 10.91 7.83 22.03
C LYS A 100 12.42 7.55 22.14
N GLU A 101 12.85 6.44 21.55
CA GLU A 101 14.23 5.94 21.57
C GLU A 101 15.11 6.54 20.46
N VAL A 102 14.60 7.53 19.71
CA VAL A 102 15.39 8.19 18.65
C VAL A 102 16.53 8.98 19.29
N LYS A 103 17.75 8.68 18.84
CA LYS A 103 18.97 9.41 19.13
C LYS A 103 19.40 10.19 17.90
N TYR A 104 19.94 11.39 18.10
CA TYR A 104 20.45 12.19 17.00
C TYR A 104 21.96 12.01 16.85
N PHE A 105 22.49 12.40 15.68
CA PHE A 105 23.89 12.16 15.35
C PHE A 105 24.89 13.12 16.03
N ASP A 106 24.42 14.13 16.72
CA ASP A 106 25.21 15.04 17.58
C ASP A 106 25.47 14.45 18.97
N GLU A 107 24.67 13.46 19.41
CA GLU A 107 24.76 12.84 20.71
C GLU A 107 25.58 11.55 20.70
N GLY A 108 26.46 11.40 21.70
CA GLY A 108 27.20 10.18 22.02
C GLY A 108 28.02 9.59 20.85
N ASP A 109 28.73 8.51 21.10
CA ASP A 109 29.39 7.68 20.10
C ASP A 109 28.98 6.23 20.26
N SER A 110 28.61 5.56 19.14
CA SER A 110 28.27 4.15 19.11
C SER A 110 28.72 3.52 17.80
N VAL A 111 28.95 2.22 17.83
CA VAL A 111 29.30 1.46 16.61
C VAL A 111 28.21 1.63 15.56
N PHE A 112 26.95 1.57 15.96
CA PHE A 112 25.83 1.76 15.06
C PHE A 112 25.80 3.17 14.44
N LYS A 113 26.07 4.22 15.23
CA LYS A 113 26.16 5.60 14.73
C LYS A 113 27.18 5.73 13.60
N ARG A 114 28.37 5.16 13.77
CA ARG A 114 29.42 5.18 12.73
C ARG A 114 28.99 4.46 11.46
N HIS A 115 28.35 3.29 11.59
CA HIS A 115 27.80 2.56 10.44
C HIS A 115 26.68 3.34 9.76
N ALA A 116 25.76 3.93 10.53
CA ALA A 116 24.66 4.72 9.99
C ALA A 116 25.15 5.97 9.23
N ILE A 117 26.16 6.66 9.74
CA ILE A 117 26.79 7.78 9.03
C ILE A 117 27.44 7.32 7.74
N GLY A 118 28.18 6.20 7.74
CA GLY A 118 28.78 5.61 6.54
C GLY A 118 27.73 5.27 5.49
N PHE A 119 26.63 4.65 5.90
CA PHE A 119 25.49 4.32 5.04
C PHE A 119 24.83 5.57 4.44
N LEU A 120 24.60 6.62 5.24
CA LEU A 120 24.02 7.87 4.75
C LEU A 120 24.96 8.58 3.76
N LYS A 121 26.25 8.64 4.06
CA LYS A 121 27.25 9.23 3.16
C LYS A 121 27.38 8.47 1.83
N SER A 122 27.26 7.14 1.83
CA SER A 122 27.28 6.35 0.58
C SER A 122 26.08 6.62 -0.34
N ARG A 123 25.08 7.38 0.14
CA ARG A 123 23.87 7.82 -0.58
C ARG A 123 23.84 9.33 -0.78
N ASP A 124 25.00 9.97 -0.70
CA ASP A 124 25.14 11.42 -0.85
C ASP A 124 24.35 12.26 0.19
N ILE A 125 23.97 11.65 1.31
CA ILE A 125 23.32 12.36 2.41
C ILE A 125 24.43 12.97 3.29
N THR A 126 24.62 14.27 3.15
CA THR A 126 25.63 15.02 3.88
C THR A 126 25.24 15.27 5.33
N ASN A 127 26.21 15.64 6.18
CA ASN A 127 25.94 16.02 7.57
C ASN A 127 24.94 17.19 7.66
N GLN A 128 24.97 18.11 6.70
CA GLN A 128 24.03 19.24 6.64
C GLN A 128 22.59 18.75 6.44
N LEU A 129 22.39 17.75 5.57
CA LEU A 129 21.07 17.14 5.35
C LEU A 129 20.61 16.36 6.58
N ILE A 130 21.52 15.65 7.25
CA ILE A 130 21.19 14.92 8.49
C ILE A 130 20.63 15.88 9.54
N ILE A 131 21.28 17.01 9.74
CA ILE A 131 20.84 18.04 10.70
C ILE A 131 19.53 18.70 10.22
N ARG A 132 19.49 19.13 8.95
CA ARG A 132 18.34 19.84 8.38
C ARG A 132 17.03 19.05 8.48
N TYR A 133 17.08 17.73 8.26
CA TYR A 133 15.91 16.87 8.27
C TYR A 133 15.73 16.11 9.60
N ASN A 134 16.48 16.45 10.64
CA ASN A 134 16.43 15.79 11.94
C ASN A 134 16.52 14.26 11.81
N ILE A 135 17.40 13.77 10.92
CA ILE A 135 17.61 12.34 10.76
C ILE A 135 18.22 11.79 12.03
N GLY A 136 17.63 10.73 12.57
CA GLY A 136 18.08 10.07 13.79
C GLY A 136 18.31 8.58 13.60
N TYR A 137 18.57 7.88 14.67
CA TYR A 137 18.71 6.42 14.68
C TYR A 137 18.23 5.85 16.02
N CYS A 138 17.87 4.56 16.04
CA CYS A 138 17.49 3.83 17.24
C CYS A 138 18.48 2.69 17.48
N THR A 139 18.95 2.56 18.72
CA THR A 139 19.80 1.44 19.16
C THR A 139 19.04 0.40 19.97
N GLU A 140 17.78 0.66 20.28
CA GLU A 140 16.91 -0.18 21.11
C GLU A 140 15.44 -0.06 20.69
N GLY A 141 14.56 -0.86 21.30
CA GLY A 141 13.14 -0.88 21.02
C GLY A 141 12.79 -1.56 19.69
N ILE A 142 11.56 -1.35 19.24
CA ILE A 142 11.03 -1.97 18.00
C ILE A 142 11.71 -1.47 16.74
N TYR A 143 12.37 -0.32 16.81
CA TYR A 143 13.13 0.27 15.71
C TYR A 143 14.65 0.12 15.90
N GLN A 144 15.08 -0.84 16.72
CA GLN A 144 16.49 -1.11 16.95
C GLN A 144 17.26 -1.27 15.62
N ASN A 145 18.44 -0.67 15.56
CA ASN A 145 19.34 -0.69 14.39
C ASN A 145 18.71 -0.11 13.11
N ARG A 146 17.83 0.89 13.25
CA ARG A 146 17.24 1.60 12.12
C ARG A 146 17.61 3.08 12.12
N ILE A 147 17.77 3.63 10.93
CA ILE A 147 17.83 5.06 10.70
C ILE A 147 16.40 5.57 10.56
N ILE A 148 16.09 6.65 11.26
CA ILE A 148 14.78 7.29 11.27
C ILE A 148 14.88 8.58 10.47
N VAL A 149 14.10 8.67 9.41
CA VAL A 149 13.98 9.86 8.57
C VAL A 149 12.57 10.42 8.78
N PRO A 150 12.41 11.53 9.53
CA PRO A 150 11.11 12.17 9.66
C PRO A 150 10.61 12.70 8.31
N SER A 151 9.34 12.47 8.00
CA SER A 151 8.65 13.12 6.89
C SER A 151 7.67 14.14 7.46
N TYR A 152 7.75 15.36 6.97
CA TYR A 152 6.85 16.45 7.35
C TYR A 152 5.98 16.78 6.14
N ASP A 153 4.67 16.76 6.35
CA ASP A 153 3.68 17.20 5.36
C ASP A 153 3.52 18.71 5.39
#